data_a1b33b04247b1d46b98a3443d6ddd8e9
#
_entry.id   a1b33b04247b1d46b98a3443d6ddd8e9
#
_cell.length_a   1.000
_cell.length_b   1.000
_cell.length_c   1.000
_cell.angle_alpha   90.00
_cell.angle_beta   90.00
_cell.angle_gamma   90.00
#
_symmetry.space_group_name_H-M   'P 1'
#
loop_
_entity.id
_entity.type
_entity.pdbx_description
1 polymer ?
#
loop_
_entity_poly.entity_id
_entity_poly.type
_entity_poly.pdbx_seq_one_letter_code
_entity_poly.pdbx_strand_id
1 'polypeptide(L)'
;VQESLVTIDVSQVPVMKNEVAYILLGEERLKAEVLRIQGDVADLQVFEETDGVKIGNQVELSGEMLSVSLGPGMLGQVFDGLQMPLSVLAQSHGFFLPRGVEVNALDQEKKWKFEPSAQVGANLVAGQVIGSVSEGPFQHRIMVPFDELEAVELSWIHAGNFTVSESVARIRRADGSESEITMSQRWPVREPIPRAMFQRRIAERLYPSEPITTTQRIIDTFLPIARGGTGCIPGPFGAGKTVLQSCIARHSTIDIVIIIACGERAGEVVETIKEYPETEDPRTGGSLMDRTIIVCNTSSMPVAARESSIYTGLTMAEYYRQMGYHVLCIADSTSRWAQAMRETSGRMEEIPGEEAFPAYPDSSIRNVYERAGLLRTPDGEEGSVTLIGTVSPAGGNFEEPVTQATLSTVKTFLGLSSERAYRRFYPAIDPLISWSRYLDQLQGWFGENLGPDWVDNVKDLQQLLVDGDGIYRMMQVTGEEGIALD
;
A
#
# COMPACT_ATOMS: atom_id res chain seq x y z
N VAL A 1 31.61 5.65 1.61
CA VAL A 1 30.44 6.06 0.81
C VAL A 1 30.48 5.31 -0.51
N GLN A 2 29.44 4.57 -0.80
CA GLN A 2 29.26 3.85 -2.09
C GLN A 2 27.88 4.24 -2.64
N GLU A 3 27.84 5.19 -3.56
CA GLU A 3 26.60 5.79 -4.06
C GLU A 3 25.70 6.25 -2.88
N SER A 4 24.51 5.68 -2.73
CA SER A 4 23.56 5.98 -1.64
C SER A 4 23.80 5.19 -0.34
N LEU A 5 24.83 4.33 -0.28
CA LEU A 5 25.20 3.59 0.92
C LEU A 5 26.36 4.29 1.67
N VAL A 6 26.16 4.57 2.93
CA VAL A 6 27.13 5.22 3.81
C VAL A 6 27.36 4.37 5.05
N THR A 7 28.61 4.00 5.31
CA THR A 7 29.00 3.28 6.53
C THR A 7 29.46 4.27 7.59
N ILE A 8 28.94 4.15 8.80
CA ILE A 8 29.26 5.01 9.94
C ILE A 8 29.82 4.21 11.11
N ASP A 9 30.63 4.86 11.93
CA ASP A 9 31.12 4.33 13.20
C ASP A 9 30.07 4.59 14.29
N VAL A 10 29.62 3.53 14.96
CA VAL A 10 28.62 3.57 16.03
C VAL A 10 29.16 3.02 17.35
N SER A 11 30.49 2.89 17.50
CA SER A 11 31.15 2.34 18.69
C SER A 11 30.82 3.06 20.01
N GLN A 12 30.37 4.30 19.93
CA GLN A 12 30.09 5.17 21.08
C GLN A 12 28.61 5.44 21.33
N VAL A 13 27.71 5.01 20.43
CA VAL A 13 26.30 5.40 20.44
C VAL A 13 25.40 4.18 20.13
N PRO A 14 24.35 3.93 20.94
CA PRO A 14 23.38 2.90 20.60
C PRO A 14 22.64 3.26 19.31
N VAL A 15 22.46 2.28 18.44
CA VAL A 15 21.77 2.42 17.16
C VAL A 15 20.77 1.29 16.97
N MET A 16 19.62 1.58 16.38
CA MET A 16 18.61 0.59 16.03
C MET A 16 18.60 0.31 14.54
N LYS A 17 18.23 -0.93 14.17
CA LYS A 17 17.92 -1.25 12.78
C LYS A 17 16.65 -0.50 12.35
N ASN A 18 16.63 0.02 11.13
CA ASN A 18 15.58 0.86 10.55
C ASN A 18 15.39 2.24 11.23
N GLU A 19 16.36 2.65 12.04
CA GLU A 19 16.39 3.99 12.60
C GLU A 19 16.67 5.03 11.52
N VAL A 20 15.99 6.17 11.59
CA VAL A 20 16.29 7.33 10.74
C VAL A 20 17.54 8.02 11.26
N ALA A 21 18.43 8.36 10.36
CA ALA A 21 19.63 9.13 10.61
C ALA A 21 19.73 10.30 9.63
N TYR A 22 20.47 11.32 10.00
CA TYR A 22 20.74 12.50 9.18
C TYR A 22 22.23 12.71 9.01
N ILE A 23 22.70 12.70 7.76
CA ILE A 23 24.10 13.05 7.46
C ILE A 23 24.17 14.57 7.32
N LEU A 24 25.03 15.18 8.12
CA LEU A 24 25.21 16.63 8.15
C LEU A 24 26.23 17.06 7.10
N LEU A 25 25.78 17.84 6.12
CA LEU A 25 26.60 18.36 5.03
C LEU A 25 26.48 19.89 4.95
N GLY A 26 27.21 20.58 5.82
CA GLY A 26 27.05 22.02 5.98
C GLY A 26 25.70 22.36 6.58
N GLU A 27 24.86 23.09 5.84
CA GLU A 27 23.48 23.40 6.25
C GLU A 27 22.46 22.33 5.83
N GLU A 28 22.85 21.39 4.96
CA GLU A 28 21.99 20.32 4.49
C GLU A 28 21.98 19.14 5.47
N ARG A 29 20.82 18.52 5.62
CA ARG A 29 20.62 17.30 6.42
C ARG A 29 20.06 16.21 5.51
N LEU A 30 20.92 15.26 5.11
CA LEU A 30 20.52 14.17 4.22
C LEU A 30 19.88 13.05 5.03
N LYS A 31 18.63 12.77 4.77
CA LYS A 31 17.89 11.71 5.46
C LYS A 31 18.34 10.32 5.01
N ALA A 32 18.53 9.43 5.98
CA ALA A 32 18.97 8.06 5.76
C ALA A 32 18.26 7.10 6.71
N GLU A 33 18.33 5.81 6.41
CA GLU A 33 17.81 4.72 7.26
C GLU A 33 18.91 3.71 7.53
N VAL A 34 19.03 3.24 8.78
CA VAL A 34 19.97 2.20 9.18
C VAL A 34 19.48 0.84 8.66
N LEU A 35 20.23 0.25 7.73
CA LEU A 35 19.91 -1.06 7.16
C LEU A 35 20.50 -2.23 7.92
N ARG A 36 21.77 -2.09 8.30
CA ARG A 36 22.57 -3.16 8.89
C ARG A 36 23.49 -2.62 9.97
N ILE A 37 23.66 -3.40 11.02
CA ILE A 37 24.59 -3.12 12.13
C ILE A 37 25.53 -4.32 12.25
N GLN A 38 26.83 -4.08 12.21
CA GLN A 38 27.87 -5.10 12.34
C GLN A 38 28.98 -4.63 13.26
N GLY A 39 28.98 -5.13 14.50
CA GLY A 39 29.96 -4.68 15.51
C GLY A 39 29.84 -3.19 15.78
N ASP A 40 30.92 -2.44 15.56
CA ASP A 40 30.98 -1.01 15.80
C ASP A 40 30.65 -0.15 14.57
N VAL A 41 30.11 -0.75 13.52
CA VAL A 41 29.73 -0.03 12.29
C VAL A 41 28.28 -0.28 11.91
N ALA A 42 27.65 0.74 11.30
CA ALA A 42 26.33 0.63 10.72
C ALA A 42 26.31 1.13 9.27
N ASP A 43 25.58 0.43 8.42
CA ASP A 43 25.35 0.82 7.04
C ASP A 43 24.02 1.56 6.92
N LEU A 44 24.08 2.76 6.38
CA LEU A 44 22.96 3.66 6.15
C LEU A 44 22.63 3.70 4.66
N GLN A 45 21.35 3.59 4.35
CA GLN A 45 20.80 3.89 3.03
C GLN A 45 20.32 5.34 3.02
N VAL A 46 20.95 6.18 2.24
CA VAL A 46 20.57 7.59 2.09
C VAL A 46 19.42 7.69 1.06
N PHE A 47 18.40 8.47 1.38
CA PHE A 47 17.23 8.68 0.51
C PHE A 47 17.46 9.71 -0.60
N GLU A 48 18.59 10.40 -0.56
CA GLU A 48 18.95 11.50 -1.45
C GLU A 48 20.32 11.24 -2.09
N GLU A 49 20.72 12.11 -3.01
CA GLU A 49 22.06 12.05 -3.61
C GLU A 49 23.15 12.36 -2.56
N THR A 50 24.22 11.57 -2.59
CA THR A 50 25.30 11.66 -1.60
C THR A 50 26.51 12.47 -2.05
N ASP A 51 26.36 13.24 -3.12
CA ASP A 51 27.44 14.08 -3.63
C ASP A 51 27.95 15.06 -2.57
N GLY A 52 29.26 15.07 -2.37
CA GLY A 52 29.92 15.89 -1.36
C GLY A 52 30.03 15.26 0.03
N VAL A 53 29.38 14.12 0.28
CA VAL A 53 29.56 13.35 1.53
C VAL A 53 30.96 12.74 1.57
N LYS A 54 31.67 12.94 2.66
CA LYS A 54 33.05 12.51 2.85
C LYS A 54 33.28 11.91 4.23
N ILE A 55 34.35 11.17 4.37
CA ILE A 55 34.80 10.64 5.68
C ILE A 55 35.00 11.82 6.63
N GLY A 56 34.44 11.70 7.83
CA GLY A 56 34.50 12.74 8.89
C GLY A 56 33.25 13.62 8.94
N ASN A 57 32.28 13.46 8.01
CA ASN A 57 30.99 14.09 8.21
C ASN A 57 30.28 13.51 9.44
N GLN A 58 29.59 14.35 10.17
CA GLN A 58 28.83 13.96 11.34
C GLN A 58 27.48 13.36 10.90
N VAL A 59 26.99 12.37 11.67
CA VAL A 59 25.69 11.74 11.48
C VAL A 59 24.92 11.85 12.79
N GLU A 60 23.70 12.36 12.69
CA GLU A 60 22.75 12.47 13.80
C GLU A 60 21.79 11.30 13.73
N LEU A 61 21.69 10.50 14.79
CA LEU A 61 20.70 9.44 14.94
C LEU A 61 19.43 10.01 15.56
N SER A 62 18.27 9.72 14.99
CA SER A 62 17.00 10.31 15.45
C SER A 62 16.40 9.59 16.67
N GLY A 63 16.79 8.35 16.94
CA GLY A 63 16.13 7.49 17.92
C GLY A 63 14.76 6.96 17.48
N GLU A 64 14.33 7.23 16.26
CA GLU A 64 13.02 6.86 15.72
C GLU A 64 13.15 6.13 14.39
N MET A 65 12.23 5.20 14.12
CA MET A 65 12.11 4.54 12.82
C MET A 65 11.45 5.45 11.77
N LEU A 66 11.68 5.15 10.49
CA LEU A 66 11.00 5.84 9.40
C LEU A 66 9.49 5.73 9.58
N SER A 67 8.84 6.87 9.77
CA SER A 67 7.43 6.97 10.15
C SER A 67 6.66 7.88 9.20
N VAL A 68 5.37 7.64 9.11
CA VAL A 68 4.40 8.51 8.41
C VAL A 68 3.51 9.25 9.41
N SER A 69 3.05 10.43 9.01
CA SER A 69 2.06 11.21 9.76
C SER A 69 0.66 10.84 9.27
N LEU A 70 -0.16 10.33 10.18
CA LEU A 70 -1.50 9.84 9.92
C LEU A 70 -2.53 10.81 10.53
N GLY A 71 -3.35 11.43 9.71
CA GLY A 71 -4.32 12.43 10.15
C GLY A 71 -5.16 12.96 8.98
N PRO A 72 -6.11 13.87 9.24
CA PRO A 72 -6.94 14.46 8.21
C PRO A 72 -6.12 15.33 7.24
N GLY A 73 -6.47 15.27 5.97
CA GLY A 73 -5.80 15.99 4.89
C GLY A 73 -4.93 15.12 3.99
N MET A 74 -4.95 13.78 4.16
CA MET A 74 -4.25 12.87 3.26
C MET A 74 -5.05 12.55 1.98
N LEU A 75 -6.38 12.51 2.06
CA LEU A 75 -7.22 12.26 0.88
C LEU A 75 -7.06 13.36 -0.17
N GLY A 76 -7.04 12.96 -1.43
CA GLY A 76 -6.85 13.87 -2.55
C GLY A 76 -5.42 14.36 -2.75
N GLN A 77 -4.44 13.83 -2.00
CA GLN A 77 -3.05 14.25 -2.06
C GLN A 77 -2.18 13.28 -2.87
N VAL A 78 -1.11 13.83 -3.41
CA VAL A 78 -0.03 13.09 -4.06
C VAL A 78 1.24 13.28 -3.24
N PHE A 79 1.75 12.18 -2.71
CA PHE A 79 2.97 12.14 -1.90
C PHE A 79 4.11 11.48 -2.66
N ASP A 80 5.34 11.77 -2.24
CA ASP A 80 6.50 10.96 -2.61
C ASP A 80 6.58 9.68 -1.75
N GLY A 81 7.63 8.87 -1.96
CA GLY A 81 7.84 7.63 -1.21
C GLY A 81 8.08 7.81 0.29
N LEU A 82 8.40 9.02 0.74
CA LEU A 82 8.62 9.40 2.14
C LEU A 82 7.48 10.24 2.73
N GLN A 83 6.34 10.28 2.05
CA GLN A 83 5.15 11.06 2.43
C GLN A 83 5.35 12.60 2.36
N MET A 84 6.22 13.11 1.51
CA MET A 84 6.26 14.55 1.24
C MET A 84 5.22 14.92 0.18
N PRO A 85 4.33 15.91 0.42
CA PRO A 85 3.32 16.30 -0.55
C PRO A 85 3.97 17.00 -1.76
N LEU A 86 3.82 16.40 -2.95
CA LEU A 86 4.47 16.88 -4.17
C LEU A 86 3.98 18.26 -4.60
N SER A 87 2.72 18.60 -4.34
CA SER A 87 2.17 19.93 -4.63
C SER A 87 2.87 21.04 -3.84
N VAL A 88 3.15 20.79 -2.57
CA VAL A 88 3.85 21.75 -1.69
C VAL A 88 5.31 21.88 -2.12
N LEU A 89 5.96 20.77 -2.42
CA LEU A 89 7.35 20.77 -2.94
C LEU A 89 7.47 21.55 -4.25
N ALA A 90 6.53 21.33 -5.17
CA ALA A 90 6.53 22.05 -6.46
C ALA A 90 6.31 23.57 -6.30
N GLN A 91 5.46 23.98 -5.36
CA GLN A 91 5.21 25.39 -5.08
C GLN A 91 6.42 26.09 -4.42
N SER A 92 7.08 25.40 -3.49
CA SER A 92 8.18 25.98 -2.71
C SER A 92 9.54 25.92 -3.43
N HIS A 93 9.79 24.88 -4.24
CA HIS A 93 11.10 24.58 -4.81
C HIS A 93 11.11 24.37 -6.33
N GLY A 94 9.93 24.40 -6.97
CA GLY A 94 9.80 24.19 -8.42
C GLY A 94 9.89 22.72 -8.82
N PHE A 95 10.37 22.47 -10.05
CA PHE A 95 10.36 21.11 -10.64
C PHE A 95 11.49 20.19 -10.17
N PHE A 96 12.52 20.73 -9.55
CA PHE A 96 13.64 19.93 -9.04
C PHE A 96 13.51 19.79 -7.53
N LEU A 97 13.49 18.54 -7.05
CA LEU A 97 13.50 18.25 -5.64
C LEU A 97 14.86 18.64 -5.05
N PRO A 98 14.94 19.67 -4.20
CA PRO A 98 16.18 20.03 -3.57
C PRO A 98 16.55 19.00 -2.51
N ARG A 99 17.83 18.82 -2.30
CA ARG A 99 18.40 17.94 -1.31
C ARG A 99 18.29 18.56 0.09
N GLY A 100 18.08 17.73 1.12
CA GLY A 100 18.03 18.16 2.51
C GLY A 100 16.76 18.90 2.92
N VAL A 101 15.69 18.82 2.12
CA VAL A 101 14.40 19.47 2.43
C VAL A 101 13.42 18.46 3.00
N GLU A 102 12.88 18.77 4.15
CA GLU A 102 11.72 18.08 4.74
C GLU A 102 10.50 19.01 4.74
N VAL A 103 9.36 18.51 4.30
CA VAL A 103 8.08 19.18 4.31
C VAL A 103 7.09 18.37 5.11
N ASN A 104 6.27 19.03 5.93
CA ASN A 104 5.22 18.37 6.68
C ASN A 104 4.22 17.68 5.74
N ALA A 105 3.91 16.42 6.03
CA ALA A 105 2.98 15.61 5.25
C ALA A 105 1.54 16.16 5.31
N LEU A 106 1.16 16.72 6.44
CA LEU A 106 -0.16 17.29 6.70
C LEU A 106 -0.06 18.81 6.79
N ASP A 107 -1.09 19.50 6.29
CA ASP A 107 -1.22 20.94 6.39
C ASP A 107 -1.37 21.35 7.86
N GLN A 108 -0.40 22.09 8.39
CA GLN A 108 -0.35 22.52 9.79
C GLN A 108 -1.21 23.76 10.08
N GLU A 109 -1.66 24.46 9.06
CA GLU A 109 -2.43 25.70 9.21
C GLU A 109 -3.93 25.48 9.04
N LYS A 110 -4.31 24.44 8.28
CA LYS A 110 -5.71 24.10 8.02
C LYS A 110 -6.43 23.73 9.31
N LYS A 111 -7.54 24.40 9.55
CA LYS A 111 -8.42 24.10 10.69
C LYS A 111 -9.54 23.14 10.30
N TRP A 112 -9.75 22.16 11.14
CA TRP A 112 -10.77 21.15 11.02
C TRP A 112 -11.78 21.29 12.15
N LYS A 113 -13.06 21.19 11.83
CA LYS A 113 -14.13 21.19 12.83
C LYS A 113 -14.19 19.80 13.47
N PHE A 114 -13.64 19.68 14.69
CA PHE A 114 -13.66 18.43 15.43
C PHE A 114 -14.98 18.31 16.23
N GLU A 115 -15.63 17.16 16.05
CA GLU A 115 -16.86 16.78 16.73
C GLU A 115 -16.59 15.55 17.60
N PRO A 116 -16.56 15.66 18.93
CA PRO A 116 -16.32 14.54 19.83
C PRO A 116 -17.49 13.56 19.84
N SER A 117 -17.18 12.26 19.90
CA SER A 117 -18.14 11.17 20.07
C SER A 117 -18.00 10.46 21.42
N ALA A 118 -16.80 10.46 21.99
CA ALA A 118 -16.52 9.88 23.29
C ALA A 118 -16.84 10.86 24.43
N GLN A 119 -17.11 10.32 25.63
CA GLN A 119 -17.40 11.10 26.81
C GLN A 119 -16.24 11.07 27.80
N VAL A 120 -16.04 12.18 28.53
CA VAL A 120 -15.05 12.26 29.62
C VAL A 120 -15.35 11.18 30.68
N GLY A 121 -14.31 10.52 31.15
CA GLY A 121 -14.38 9.38 32.07
C GLY A 121 -14.54 8.01 31.40
N ALA A 122 -14.65 7.96 30.06
CA ALA A 122 -14.69 6.71 29.34
C ALA A 122 -13.30 6.02 29.35
N ASN A 123 -13.31 4.69 29.56
CA ASN A 123 -12.13 3.87 29.38
C ASN A 123 -12.03 3.47 27.92
N LEU A 124 -10.93 3.82 27.28
CA LEU A 124 -10.69 3.65 25.86
C LEU A 124 -9.44 2.79 25.63
N VAL A 125 -9.37 2.17 24.45
CA VAL A 125 -8.22 1.37 24.01
C VAL A 125 -7.66 1.92 22.71
N ALA A 126 -6.43 1.55 22.36
CA ALA A 126 -5.78 1.94 21.12
C ALA A 126 -6.68 1.75 19.89
N GLY A 127 -6.74 2.74 19.01
CA GLY A 127 -7.56 2.70 17.80
C GLY A 127 -9.05 2.93 18.00
N GLN A 128 -9.53 3.12 19.23
CA GLN A 128 -10.92 3.46 19.50
C GLN A 128 -11.22 4.91 19.14
N VAL A 129 -12.36 5.17 18.52
CA VAL A 129 -12.74 6.50 18.02
C VAL A 129 -13.15 7.42 19.15
N ILE A 130 -12.58 8.63 19.20
CA ILE A 130 -12.93 9.67 20.16
C ILE A 130 -13.76 10.80 19.55
N GLY A 131 -13.74 10.96 18.24
CA GLY A 131 -14.47 11.99 17.51
C GLY A 131 -14.14 11.93 16.03
N SER A 132 -14.63 12.89 15.27
CA SER A 132 -14.40 12.94 13.83
C SER A 132 -14.31 14.36 13.28
N VAL A 133 -13.75 14.47 12.08
CA VAL A 133 -13.78 15.68 11.25
C VAL A 133 -14.23 15.32 9.84
N SER A 134 -14.86 16.24 9.12
CA SER A 134 -15.26 16.02 7.73
C SER A 134 -14.06 16.21 6.80
N GLU A 135 -13.72 15.16 6.04
CA GLU A 135 -12.67 15.17 5.02
C GLU A 135 -13.26 14.76 3.66
N GLY A 136 -13.63 15.74 2.84
CA GLY A 136 -14.34 15.48 1.60
C GLY A 136 -15.66 14.74 1.84
N PRO A 137 -15.92 13.64 1.14
CA PRO A 137 -17.12 12.83 1.33
C PRO A 137 -17.06 11.90 2.56
N PHE A 138 -15.95 11.88 3.30
CA PHE A 138 -15.71 10.95 4.41
C PHE A 138 -15.70 11.66 5.77
N GLN A 139 -16.03 10.89 6.81
CA GLN A 139 -15.78 11.27 8.19
C GLN A 139 -14.43 10.70 8.62
N HIS A 140 -13.43 11.58 8.74
CA HIS A 140 -12.13 11.19 9.25
C HIS A 140 -12.22 11.01 10.76
N ARG A 141 -12.11 9.76 11.21
CA ARG A 141 -12.25 9.39 12.63
C ARG A 141 -10.94 9.59 13.37
N ILE A 142 -10.97 10.37 14.43
CA ILE A 142 -9.83 10.57 15.30
C ILE A 142 -9.85 9.48 16.36
N MET A 143 -8.75 8.78 16.52
CA MET A 143 -8.64 7.58 17.33
C MET A 143 -7.61 7.78 18.44
N VAL A 144 -7.77 7.00 19.53
CA VAL A 144 -6.71 6.83 20.53
C VAL A 144 -5.43 6.34 19.83
N PRO A 145 -4.26 6.93 20.12
CA PRO A 145 -3.01 6.54 19.49
C PRO A 145 -2.74 5.03 19.57
N PHE A 146 -2.17 4.46 18.52
CA PHE A 146 -1.97 3.01 18.39
C PHE A 146 -0.88 2.45 19.30
N ASP A 147 -0.03 3.30 19.86
CA ASP A 147 1.01 2.97 20.83
C ASP A 147 0.49 2.91 22.28
N GLU A 148 -0.76 3.35 22.53
CA GLU A 148 -1.43 3.21 23.84
C GLU A 148 -1.95 1.78 24.01
N LEU A 149 -1.04 0.86 24.36
CA LEU A 149 -1.33 -0.58 24.43
C LEU A 149 -2.19 -1.00 25.60
N GLU A 150 -2.36 -0.15 26.61
CA GLU A 150 -3.23 -0.38 27.78
C GLU A 150 -4.46 0.52 27.73
N ALA A 151 -5.50 0.15 28.47
CA ALA A 151 -6.68 0.98 28.56
C ALA A 151 -6.36 2.31 29.24
N VAL A 152 -6.88 3.40 28.67
CA VAL A 152 -6.67 4.78 29.14
C VAL A 152 -8.01 5.44 29.45
N GLU A 153 -8.03 6.33 30.42
CA GLU A 153 -9.22 7.13 30.76
C GLU A 153 -9.20 8.44 29.97
N LEU A 154 -10.30 8.78 29.31
CA LEU A 154 -10.46 10.08 28.67
C LEU A 154 -10.69 11.18 29.72
N SER A 155 -9.65 11.96 30.03
CA SER A 155 -9.73 12.99 31.10
C SER A 155 -10.30 14.32 30.61
N TRP A 156 -10.14 14.63 29.30
CA TRP A 156 -10.64 15.85 28.68
C TRP A 156 -10.86 15.67 27.18
N ILE A 157 -11.89 16.29 26.62
CA ILE A 157 -12.18 16.37 25.18
C ILE A 157 -13.02 17.61 24.90
N HIS A 158 -12.74 18.29 23.76
CA HIS A 158 -13.44 19.53 23.43
C HIS A 158 -13.76 19.62 21.93
N ALA A 159 -14.98 20.06 21.63
CA ALA A 159 -15.41 20.37 20.26
C ALA A 159 -14.87 21.74 19.85
N GLY A 160 -14.45 21.88 18.60
CA GLY A 160 -13.93 23.17 18.10
C GLY A 160 -13.24 23.04 16.75
N ASN A 161 -12.66 24.16 16.33
CA ASN A 161 -11.85 24.21 15.12
C ASN A 161 -10.38 24.18 15.52
N PHE A 162 -9.71 23.09 15.17
CA PHE A 162 -8.31 22.82 15.52
C PHE A 162 -7.49 22.53 14.27
N THR A 163 -6.20 22.81 14.35
CA THR A 163 -5.23 22.29 13.40
C THR A 163 -4.89 20.82 13.73
N VAL A 164 -4.20 20.13 12.85
CA VAL A 164 -3.82 18.72 13.09
C VAL A 164 -2.86 18.53 14.26
N SER A 165 -2.15 19.57 14.67
CA SER A 165 -1.17 19.57 15.76
C SER A 165 -1.72 20.09 17.10
N GLU A 166 -2.88 20.72 17.10
CA GLU A 166 -3.53 21.19 18.33
C GLU A 166 -4.19 20.02 19.08
N SER A 167 -4.16 20.07 20.42
CA SER A 167 -4.75 19.05 21.28
C SER A 167 -6.28 19.11 21.24
N VAL A 168 -6.93 17.99 20.94
CA VAL A 168 -8.38 17.83 20.91
C VAL A 168 -8.91 17.04 22.09
N ALA A 169 -8.05 16.23 22.72
CA ALA A 169 -8.39 15.43 23.89
C ALA A 169 -7.15 15.19 24.77
N ARG A 170 -7.39 14.70 25.98
CA ARG A 170 -6.35 14.29 26.93
C ARG A 170 -6.75 12.96 27.56
N ILE A 171 -5.79 12.08 27.66
CA ILE A 171 -5.93 10.76 28.27
C ILE A 171 -5.06 10.64 29.51
N ARG A 172 -5.54 9.82 30.46
CA ARG A 172 -4.82 9.47 31.69
C ARG A 172 -4.54 7.97 31.69
N ARG A 173 -3.30 7.59 31.90
CA ARG A 173 -2.88 6.20 32.05
C ARG A 173 -3.05 5.70 33.49
N ALA A 174 -2.96 4.39 33.70
CA ALA A 174 -3.11 3.75 35.00
C ALA A 174 -2.06 4.22 36.04
N ASP A 175 -0.88 4.66 35.59
CA ASP A 175 0.17 5.24 36.44
C ASP A 175 -0.07 6.71 36.85
N GLY A 176 -1.19 7.29 36.39
CA GLY A 176 -1.55 8.68 36.60
C GLY A 176 -0.91 9.69 35.64
N SER A 177 -0.06 9.25 34.72
CA SER A 177 0.48 10.12 33.67
C SER A 177 -0.60 10.54 32.68
N GLU A 178 -0.52 11.79 32.20
CA GLU A 178 -1.43 12.32 31.20
C GLU A 178 -0.69 12.59 29.89
N SER A 179 -1.36 12.37 28.76
CA SER A 179 -0.88 12.77 27.44
C SER A 179 -2.00 13.41 26.61
N GLU A 180 -1.61 14.29 25.73
CA GLU A 180 -2.52 14.97 24.82
C GLU A 180 -2.71 14.16 23.55
N ILE A 181 -3.93 14.16 23.01
CA ILE A 181 -4.27 13.59 21.73
C ILE A 181 -4.49 14.73 20.76
N THR A 182 -3.75 14.72 19.66
CA THR A 182 -3.95 15.58 18.51
C THR A 182 -4.71 14.83 17.40
N MET A 183 -5.09 15.51 16.33
CA MET A 183 -5.74 14.85 15.20
C MET A 183 -4.75 14.08 14.29
N SER A 184 -3.46 14.18 14.55
CA SER A 184 -2.42 13.42 13.83
C SER A 184 -1.65 12.53 14.79
N GLN A 185 -1.21 11.37 14.28
CA GLN A 185 -0.29 10.48 14.98
C GLN A 185 0.79 9.99 14.02
N ARG A 186 1.94 9.63 14.54
CA ARG A 186 3.05 9.07 13.75
C ARG A 186 3.10 7.56 13.93
N TRP A 187 3.39 6.85 12.83
CA TRP A 187 3.53 5.40 12.88
C TRP A 187 4.69 4.92 12.01
N PRO A 188 5.54 3.97 12.50
CA PRO A 188 6.62 3.40 11.73
C PRO A 188 6.11 2.61 10.52
N VAL A 189 6.59 2.92 9.32
CA VAL A 189 6.08 2.30 8.09
C VAL A 189 6.36 0.80 7.99
N ARG A 190 7.43 0.32 8.63
CA ARG A 190 7.81 -1.10 8.60
C ARG A 190 7.02 -1.96 9.59
N GLU A 191 6.28 -1.35 10.52
CA GLU A 191 5.47 -2.04 11.50
C GLU A 191 3.98 -2.01 11.11
N PRO A 192 3.34 -3.17 10.91
CA PRO A 192 1.89 -3.22 10.70
C PRO A 192 1.14 -2.65 11.90
N ILE A 193 0.24 -1.68 11.69
CA ILE A 193 -0.57 -1.07 12.74
C ILE A 193 -1.30 -2.11 13.61
N PRO A 194 -1.99 -3.13 13.05
CA PRO A 194 -2.80 -4.01 13.87
C PRO A 194 -2.01 -5.05 14.67
N ARG A 195 -0.70 -5.22 14.42
CA ARG A 195 0.08 -6.29 15.06
C ARG A 195 0.06 -6.19 16.59
N ALA A 196 0.30 -5.00 17.13
CA ALA A 196 0.26 -4.76 18.58
C ALA A 196 -1.16 -4.95 19.14
N MET A 197 -2.18 -4.52 18.40
CA MET A 197 -3.58 -4.64 18.77
C MET A 197 -4.06 -6.09 18.79
N PHE A 198 -3.62 -6.93 17.84
CA PHE A 198 -3.93 -8.37 17.85
C PHE A 198 -3.30 -9.10 19.04
N GLN A 199 -2.06 -8.76 19.39
CA GLN A 199 -1.40 -9.35 20.57
C GLN A 199 -2.14 -9.04 21.86
N ARG A 200 -2.79 -7.88 21.96
CA ARG A 200 -3.59 -7.44 23.09
C ARG A 200 -5.09 -7.76 22.97
N ARG A 201 -5.51 -8.42 21.87
CA ARG A 201 -6.93 -8.73 21.57
C ARG A 201 -7.82 -7.49 21.49
N ILE A 202 -7.27 -6.35 21.13
CA ILE A 202 -7.99 -5.08 20.94
C ILE A 202 -8.72 -5.08 19.59
N ALA A 203 -8.14 -5.71 18.58
CA ALA A 203 -8.75 -5.90 17.27
C ALA A 203 -8.78 -7.39 16.89
N GLU A 204 -9.73 -7.78 16.05
CA GLU A 204 -9.92 -9.16 15.60
C GLU A 204 -9.69 -9.23 14.08
N ARG A 205 -8.85 -10.17 13.63
CA ARG A 205 -8.70 -10.46 12.21
C ARG A 205 -9.79 -11.42 11.76
N LEU A 206 -10.53 -11.00 10.75
CA LEU A 206 -11.62 -11.78 10.18
C LEU A 206 -11.18 -12.46 8.88
N TYR A 207 -11.88 -13.52 8.52
CA TYR A 207 -11.75 -14.12 7.18
C TYR A 207 -12.56 -13.31 6.17
N PRO A 208 -12.01 -13.01 4.99
CA PRO A 208 -12.78 -12.41 3.90
C PRO A 208 -14.03 -13.22 3.57
N SER A 209 -15.19 -12.61 3.67
CA SER A 209 -16.51 -13.24 3.52
C SER A 209 -17.31 -12.74 2.32
N GLU A 210 -16.88 -11.63 1.70
CA GLU A 210 -17.57 -10.97 0.59
C GLU A 210 -16.60 -10.66 -0.55
N PRO A 211 -17.05 -10.73 -1.81
CA PRO A 211 -16.27 -10.24 -2.94
C PRO A 211 -16.29 -8.72 -3.05
N ILE A 212 -15.26 -8.16 -3.68
CA ILE A 212 -15.32 -6.82 -4.24
C ILE A 212 -16.01 -6.94 -5.61
N THR A 213 -17.03 -6.14 -5.84
CA THR A 213 -17.58 -6.00 -7.18
C THR A 213 -16.70 -5.01 -7.96
N THR A 214 -16.06 -5.47 -9.02
CA THR A 214 -15.16 -4.64 -9.86
C THR A 214 -15.87 -4.07 -11.08
N THR A 215 -17.10 -4.52 -11.36
CA THR A 215 -17.88 -4.30 -12.58
C THR A 215 -17.28 -4.89 -13.87
N GLN A 216 -16.14 -5.58 -13.74
CA GLN A 216 -15.54 -6.33 -14.84
C GLN A 216 -16.08 -7.77 -14.81
N ARG A 217 -16.94 -8.16 -15.77
CA ARG A 217 -17.60 -9.48 -15.77
C ARG A 217 -16.64 -10.63 -15.63
N ILE A 218 -15.48 -10.58 -16.32
CA ILE A 218 -14.48 -11.64 -16.28
C ILE A 218 -13.90 -11.82 -14.87
N ILE A 219 -13.71 -10.71 -14.14
CA ILE A 219 -13.20 -10.75 -12.76
C ILE A 219 -14.31 -11.23 -11.83
N ASP A 220 -15.45 -10.56 -11.85
CA ASP A 220 -16.52 -10.80 -10.88
C ASP A 220 -17.14 -12.20 -11.04
N THR A 221 -17.08 -12.80 -12.25
CA THR A 221 -17.59 -14.14 -12.50
C THR A 221 -16.55 -15.23 -12.25
N PHE A 222 -15.39 -15.16 -12.94
CA PHE A 222 -14.41 -16.24 -12.94
C PHE A 222 -13.29 -16.08 -11.91
N LEU A 223 -12.96 -14.85 -11.56
CA LEU A 223 -11.74 -14.48 -10.87
C LEU A 223 -12.01 -13.52 -9.69
N PRO A 224 -13.01 -13.82 -8.84
CA PRO A 224 -13.42 -12.89 -7.79
C PRO A 224 -12.24 -12.50 -6.88
N ILE A 225 -12.25 -11.25 -6.44
CA ILE A 225 -11.33 -10.71 -5.44
C ILE A 225 -12.14 -10.51 -4.16
N ALA A 226 -11.69 -11.07 -3.05
CA ALA A 226 -12.36 -10.86 -1.78
C ALA A 226 -12.05 -9.49 -1.18
N ARG A 227 -13.00 -8.90 -0.48
CA ARG A 227 -12.80 -7.71 0.34
C ARG A 227 -11.83 -8.02 1.47
N GLY A 228 -10.71 -7.29 1.55
CA GLY A 228 -9.60 -7.64 2.43
C GLY A 228 -8.70 -8.76 1.91
N GLY A 229 -8.84 -9.11 0.64
CA GLY A 229 -8.05 -10.14 -0.02
C GLY A 229 -6.78 -9.63 -0.69
N THR A 230 -6.13 -10.54 -1.41
CA THR A 230 -4.88 -10.27 -2.12
C THR A 230 -4.99 -10.73 -3.57
N GLY A 231 -4.47 -9.92 -4.47
CA GLY A 231 -4.41 -10.24 -5.88
C GLY A 231 -3.15 -9.72 -6.56
N CYS A 232 -2.85 -10.25 -7.74
CA CYS A 232 -1.84 -9.67 -8.59
C CYS A 232 -2.30 -9.60 -10.05
N ILE A 233 -1.78 -8.60 -10.75
CA ILE A 233 -2.00 -8.36 -12.18
C ILE A 233 -0.64 -8.46 -12.87
N PRO A 234 -0.19 -9.65 -13.24
CA PRO A 234 1.01 -9.80 -14.03
C PRO A 234 0.68 -9.63 -15.51
N GLY A 235 1.62 -9.06 -16.23
CA GLY A 235 1.48 -8.94 -17.66
C GLY A 235 2.62 -8.18 -18.30
N PRO A 236 2.87 -8.42 -19.59
CA PRO A 236 3.88 -7.71 -20.34
C PRO A 236 3.56 -6.23 -20.46
N PHE A 237 4.53 -5.46 -20.89
CA PHE A 237 4.34 -4.04 -21.19
C PHE A 237 3.30 -3.87 -22.32
N GLY A 238 2.41 -2.89 -22.14
CA GLY A 238 1.36 -2.60 -23.13
C GLY A 238 0.13 -3.53 -23.08
N ALA A 239 0.07 -4.49 -22.17
CA ALA A 239 -1.10 -5.37 -22.01
C ALA A 239 -2.30 -4.71 -21.31
N GLY A 240 -2.20 -3.44 -20.90
CA GLY A 240 -3.29 -2.68 -20.27
C GLY A 240 -3.38 -2.81 -18.75
N LYS A 241 -2.26 -3.08 -18.04
CA LYS A 241 -2.20 -3.15 -16.57
C LYS A 241 -2.79 -1.90 -15.90
N THR A 242 -2.25 -0.74 -16.26
CA THR A 242 -2.66 0.56 -15.68
C THR A 242 -4.14 0.86 -15.94
N VAL A 243 -4.62 0.57 -17.16
CA VAL A 243 -6.04 0.75 -17.51
C VAL A 243 -6.93 -0.16 -16.67
N LEU A 244 -6.57 -1.42 -16.48
CA LEU A 244 -7.33 -2.35 -15.66
C LEU A 244 -7.37 -1.89 -14.19
N GLN A 245 -6.24 -1.42 -13.66
CA GLN A 245 -6.16 -0.86 -12.30
C GLN A 245 -7.06 0.35 -12.14
N SER A 246 -7.03 1.30 -13.08
CA SER A 246 -7.91 2.48 -13.07
C SER A 246 -9.38 2.09 -13.13
N CYS A 247 -9.74 1.08 -13.94
CA CYS A 247 -11.10 0.55 -13.97
C CYS A 247 -11.53 -0.04 -12.62
N ILE A 248 -10.67 -0.85 -12.00
CA ILE A 248 -10.95 -1.42 -10.67
C ILE A 248 -11.05 -0.31 -9.62
N ALA A 249 -10.11 0.64 -9.60
CA ALA A 249 -10.11 1.77 -8.67
C ALA A 249 -11.40 2.60 -8.76
N ARG A 250 -11.85 2.89 -9.99
CA ARG A 250 -13.02 3.72 -10.25
C ARG A 250 -14.35 3.03 -9.91
N HIS A 251 -14.48 1.77 -10.30
CA HIS A 251 -15.81 1.11 -10.32
C HIS A 251 -16.02 0.10 -9.18
N SER A 252 -14.97 -0.24 -8.41
CA SER A 252 -15.11 -1.22 -7.34
C SER A 252 -15.94 -0.70 -6.15
N THR A 253 -16.53 -1.64 -5.41
CA THR A 253 -17.30 -1.37 -4.18
C THR A 253 -16.39 -1.12 -2.98
N ILE A 254 -15.44 -0.18 -3.13
CA ILE A 254 -14.42 0.18 -2.13
C ILE A 254 -14.56 1.66 -1.77
N ASP A 255 -14.28 2.02 -0.53
CA ASP A 255 -14.43 3.39 -0.04
C ASP A 255 -13.25 4.27 -0.47
N ILE A 256 -12.04 3.85 -0.17
CA ILE A 256 -10.80 4.62 -0.37
C ILE A 256 -9.84 3.84 -1.26
N VAL A 257 -9.17 4.55 -2.15
CA VAL A 257 -8.16 3.99 -3.05
C VAL A 257 -6.80 4.57 -2.72
N ILE A 258 -5.79 3.72 -2.58
CA ILE A 258 -4.39 4.13 -2.44
C ILE A 258 -3.59 3.54 -3.58
N ILE A 259 -2.99 4.40 -4.39
CA ILE A 259 -2.14 4.00 -5.51
C ILE A 259 -0.70 4.23 -5.12
N ILE A 260 0.10 3.19 -5.17
CA ILE A 260 1.54 3.24 -4.92
C ILE A 260 2.24 3.04 -6.26
N ALA A 261 2.65 4.13 -6.89
CA ALA A 261 3.45 4.11 -8.10
C ALA A 261 4.92 3.91 -7.74
N CYS A 262 5.34 2.65 -7.69
CA CYS A 262 6.68 2.25 -7.25
C CYS A 262 7.59 2.01 -8.45
N GLY A 263 8.43 2.99 -8.78
CA GLY A 263 9.40 2.91 -9.87
C GLY A 263 8.79 3.00 -11.27
N GLU A 264 7.55 3.42 -11.38
CA GLU A 264 6.88 3.61 -12.67
C GLU A 264 7.41 4.84 -13.43
N ARG A 265 7.11 4.91 -14.71
CA ARG A 265 7.54 6.03 -15.54
C ARG A 265 6.83 7.31 -15.14
N ALA A 266 7.57 8.41 -15.06
CA ALA A 266 7.00 9.69 -14.69
C ALA A 266 5.79 10.10 -15.56
N GLY A 267 5.80 9.77 -16.87
CA GLY A 267 4.70 10.06 -17.78
C GLY A 267 3.39 9.37 -17.40
N GLU A 268 3.43 8.08 -17.03
CA GLU A 268 2.25 7.31 -16.64
C GLU A 268 1.66 7.82 -15.31
N VAL A 269 2.53 8.18 -14.37
CA VAL A 269 2.10 8.75 -13.09
C VAL A 269 1.48 10.13 -13.26
N VAL A 270 2.09 10.98 -14.09
CA VAL A 270 1.55 12.33 -14.40
C VAL A 270 0.20 12.23 -15.10
N GLU A 271 0.00 11.24 -15.97
CA GLU A 271 -1.29 10.97 -16.62
C GLU A 271 -2.35 10.64 -15.56
N THR A 272 -2.06 9.72 -14.64
CA THR A 272 -2.97 9.38 -13.53
C THR A 272 -3.29 10.60 -12.65
N ILE A 273 -2.29 11.41 -12.29
CA ILE A 273 -2.46 12.63 -11.49
C ILE A 273 -3.36 13.66 -12.19
N LYS A 274 -3.33 13.73 -13.52
CA LYS A 274 -4.17 14.65 -14.30
C LYS A 274 -5.58 14.08 -14.54
N GLU A 275 -5.68 12.78 -14.78
CA GLU A 275 -6.93 12.13 -15.13
C GLU A 275 -7.88 12.00 -13.93
N TYR A 276 -7.37 11.63 -12.75
CA TYR A 276 -8.20 11.35 -11.58
C TYR A 276 -9.01 12.55 -11.06
N PRO A 277 -8.48 13.78 -11.02
CA PRO A 277 -9.29 14.95 -10.67
C PRO A 277 -10.44 15.25 -11.65
N GLU A 278 -10.27 14.89 -12.94
CA GLU A 278 -11.27 15.11 -14.00
C GLU A 278 -12.24 13.92 -14.13
N THR A 279 -11.90 12.76 -13.54
CA THR A 279 -12.70 11.55 -13.61
C THR A 279 -13.79 11.59 -12.55
N GLU A 280 -15.05 11.50 -12.99
CA GLU A 280 -16.19 11.36 -12.09
C GLU A 280 -16.15 10.03 -11.35
N ASP A 281 -16.32 10.09 -10.04
CA ASP A 281 -16.50 8.90 -9.19
C ASP A 281 -17.97 8.47 -9.21
N PRO A 282 -18.29 7.28 -9.75
CA PRO A 282 -19.68 6.81 -9.84
C PRO A 282 -20.35 6.57 -8.49
N ARG A 283 -19.59 6.53 -7.40
CA ARG A 283 -20.12 6.30 -6.03
C ARG A 283 -20.51 7.59 -5.33
N THR A 284 -19.72 8.64 -5.47
CA THR A 284 -19.91 9.91 -4.74
C THR A 284 -20.46 11.01 -5.63
N GLY A 285 -20.33 10.88 -6.95
CA GLY A 285 -20.65 11.93 -7.93
C GLY A 285 -19.66 13.09 -7.94
N GLY A 286 -18.60 13.00 -7.13
CA GLY A 286 -17.48 13.92 -7.08
C GLY A 286 -16.31 13.47 -7.95
N SER A 287 -15.14 14.02 -7.69
CA SER A 287 -13.89 13.58 -8.32
C SER A 287 -13.41 12.25 -7.76
N LEU A 288 -12.89 11.37 -8.61
CA LEU A 288 -12.24 10.14 -8.16
C LEU A 288 -11.05 10.44 -7.22
N MET A 289 -10.39 11.58 -7.41
CA MET A 289 -9.29 12.03 -6.57
C MET A 289 -9.73 12.29 -5.12
N ASP A 290 -10.99 12.69 -4.87
CA ASP A 290 -11.50 13.01 -3.53
C ASP A 290 -11.45 11.80 -2.56
N ARG A 291 -11.41 10.57 -3.10
CA ARG A 291 -11.25 9.33 -2.32
C ARG A 291 -9.95 8.59 -2.60
N THR A 292 -8.99 9.24 -3.24
CA THR A 292 -7.73 8.62 -3.66
C THR A 292 -6.54 9.29 -3.00
N ILE A 293 -5.55 8.48 -2.62
CA ILE A 293 -4.21 8.90 -2.24
C ILE A 293 -3.23 8.29 -3.22
N ILE A 294 -2.29 9.09 -3.74
CA ILE A 294 -1.24 8.61 -4.63
C ILE A 294 0.10 8.75 -3.91
N VAL A 295 0.84 7.65 -3.78
CA VAL A 295 2.24 7.63 -3.34
C VAL A 295 3.10 7.41 -4.57
N CYS A 296 3.86 8.42 -4.96
CA CYS A 296 4.59 8.45 -6.21
C CYS A 296 6.11 8.40 -5.99
N ASN A 297 6.73 7.30 -6.37
CA ASN A 297 8.18 7.22 -6.52
C ASN A 297 8.50 6.74 -7.94
N THR A 298 8.82 7.68 -8.82
CA THR A 298 9.13 7.37 -10.22
C THR A 298 10.50 6.70 -10.38
N SER A 299 10.76 6.16 -11.56
CA SER A 299 12.02 5.48 -11.88
C SER A 299 13.25 6.40 -11.83
N SER A 300 13.07 7.72 -11.89
CA SER A 300 14.12 8.72 -11.75
C SER A 300 14.38 9.18 -10.32
N MET A 301 13.53 8.80 -9.38
CA MET A 301 13.70 9.12 -7.96
C MET A 301 14.62 8.11 -7.25
N PRO A 302 15.19 8.46 -6.07
CA PRO A 302 16.11 7.60 -5.36
C PRO A 302 15.57 6.19 -5.06
N VAL A 303 16.43 5.19 -5.18
CA VAL A 303 16.10 3.76 -4.99
C VAL A 303 15.61 3.46 -3.57
N ALA A 304 16.21 4.09 -2.56
CA ALA A 304 15.82 3.91 -1.17
C ALA A 304 14.37 4.35 -0.91
N ALA A 305 13.97 5.51 -1.42
CA ALA A 305 12.60 5.99 -1.33
C ALA A 305 11.61 5.11 -2.11
N ARG A 306 12.08 4.43 -3.18
CA ARG A 306 11.29 3.45 -3.92
C ARG A 306 10.98 2.22 -3.05
N GLU A 307 11.97 1.70 -2.34
CA GLU A 307 11.75 0.56 -1.44
C GLU A 307 10.76 0.91 -0.33
N SER A 308 10.88 2.10 0.26
CA SER A 308 10.02 2.56 1.35
C SER A 308 8.59 2.88 0.91
N SER A 309 8.36 3.26 -0.35
CA SER A 309 7.06 3.74 -0.85
C SER A 309 5.91 2.76 -0.65
N ILE A 310 6.15 1.46 -0.79
CA ILE A 310 5.14 0.42 -0.56
C ILE A 310 4.70 0.41 0.90
N TYR A 311 5.63 0.49 1.83
CA TYR A 311 5.32 0.51 3.26
C TYR A 311 4.60 1.79 3.65
N THR A 312 4.98 2.93 3.07
CA THR A 312 4.30 4.22 3.27
C THR A 312 2.82 4.13 2.87
N GLY A 313 2.53 3.68 1.66
CA GLY A 313 1.14 3.55 1.19
C GLY A 313 0.33 2.50 1.97
N LEU A 314 0.94 1.36 2.32
CA LEU A 314 0.28 0.34 3.13
C LEU A 314 -0.07 0.84 4.54
N THR A 315 0.81 1.62 5.17
CA THR A 315 0.55 2.18 6.49
C THR A 315 -0.62 3.16 6.46
N MET A 316 -0.71 4.00 5.42
CA MET A 316 -1.89 4.84 5.21
C MET A 316 -3.16 4.01 4.99
N ALA A 317 -3.08 2.91 4.21
CA ALA A 317 -4.20 2.01 3.99
C ALA A 317 -4.68 1.36 5.29
N GLU A 318 -3.76 0.89 6.12
CA GLU A 318 -4.06 0.31 7.43
C GLU A 318 -4.70 1.33 8.37
N TYR A 319 -4.28 2.59 8.31
CA TYR A 319 -4.86 3.67 9.11
C TYR A 319 -6.35 3.89 8.79
N TYR A 320 -6.71 3.99 7.52
CA TYR A 320 -8.11 4.11 7.12
C TYR A 320 -8.93 2.83 7.41
N ARG A 321 -8.30 1.65 7.31
CA ARG A 321 -8.92 0.40 7.75
C ARG A 321 -9.31 0.43 9.23
N GLN A 322 -8.47 1.01 10.09
CA GLN A 322 -8.77 1.15 11.53
C GLN A 322 -9.98 2.06 11.80
N MET A 323 -10.32 2.92 10.86
CA MET A 323 -11.55 3.72 10.93
C MET A 323 -12.80 2.94 10.47
N GLY A 324 -12.68 1.69 10.05
CA GLY A 324 -13.79 0.90 9.50
C GLY A 324 -14.04 1.12 8.01
N TYR A 325 -13.10 1.72 7.27
CA TYR A 325 -13.22 1.87 5.82
C TYR A 325 -12.65 0.66 5.07
N HIS A 326 -13.23 0.41 3.90
CA HIS A 326 -12.71 -0.58 2.96
C HIS A 326 -11.77 0.09 1.97
N VAL A 327 -10.50 -0.27 2.06
CA VAL A 327 -9.42 0.36 1.28
C VAL A 327 -8.92 -0.59 0.21
N LEU A 328 -8.81 -0.10 -1.02
CA LEU A 328 -8.10 -0.76 -2.11
C LEU A 328 -6.70 -0.15 -2.22
N CYS A 329 -5.69 -0.96 -2.01
CA CYS A 329 -4.30 -0.59 -2.20
C CYS A 329 -3.78 -1.23 -3.49
N ILE A 330 -3.33 -0.42 -4.44
CA ILE A 330 -2.74 -0.88 -5.71
C ILE A 330 -1.25 -0.54 -5.69
N ALA A 331 -0.40 -1.55 -5.77
CA ALA A 331 1.06 -1.40 -5.83
C ALA A 331 1.56 -1.64 -7.26
N ASP A 332 1.91 -0.57 -7.97
CA ASP A 332 2.41 -0.58 -9.34
C ASP A 332 3.85 -0.04 -9.43
N SER A 333 4.90 -0.86 -9.59
CA SER A 333 4.85 -2.32 -9.63
C SER A 333 5.71 -2.94 -8.54
N THR A 334 5.29 -4.10 -8.05
CA THR A 334 6.07 -4.87 -7.06
C THR A 334 7.37 -5.40 -7.65
N SER A 335 7.47 -5.58 -8.98
CA SER A 335 8.73 -5.93 -9.66
C SER A 335 9.79 -4.83 -9.50
N ARG A 336 9.38 -3.55 -9.59
CA ARG A 336 10.29 -2.42 -9.40
C ARG A 336 10.72 -2.25 -7.96
N TRP A 337 9.82 -2.57 -7.03
CA TRP A 337 10.14 -2.64 -5.61
C TRP A 337 11.17 -3.75 -5.32
N ALA A 338 10.98 -4.95 -5.86
CA ALA A 338 11.94 -6.04 -5.74
C ALA A 338 13.30 -5.70 -6.39
N GLN A 339 13.28 -4.97 -7.51
CA GLN A 339 14.51 -4.44 -8.14
C GLN A 339 15.24 -3.48 -7.18
N ALA A 340 14.54 -2.60 -6.47
CA ALA A 340 15.15 -1.72 -5.48
C ALA A 340 15.84 -2.52 -4.35
N MET A 341 15.21 -3.59 -3.86
CA MET A 341 15.84 -4.49 -2.88
C MET A 341 17.10 -5.16 -3.44
N ARG A 342 17.08 -5.60 -4.69
CA ARG A 342 18.24 -6.20 -5.36
C ARG A 342 19.41 -5.22 -5.47
N GLU A 343 19.12 -3.98 -5.86
CA GLU A 343 20.15 -2.93 -5.96
C GLU A 343 20.77 -2.61 -4.60
N THR A 344 19.96 -2.51 -3.55
CA THR A 344 20.43 -2.26 -2.18
C THR A 344 21.27 -3.42 -1.65
N SER A 345 20.82 -4.67 -1.84
CA SER A 345 21.55 -5.88 -1.45
C SER A 345 22.89 -6.01 -2.20
N GLY A 346 22.91 -5.69 -3.49
CA GLY A 346 24.14 -5.69 -4.28
C GLY A 346 25.18 -4.68 -3.78
N ARG A 347 24.73 -3.48 -3.33
CA ARG A 347 25.60 -2.48 -2.73
C ARG A 347 26.14 -2.90 -1.35
N MET A 348 25.35 -3.67 -0.58
CA MET A 348 25.79 -4.23 0.70
C MET A 348 26.68 -5.49 0.54
N GLU A 349 27.01 -5.89 -0.69
CA GLU A 349 27.81 -7.08 -1.01
C GLU A 349 27.24 -8.37 -0.36
N GLU A 350 25.91 -8.47 -0.28
CA GLU A 350 25.25 -9.68 0.20
C GLU A 350 25.41 -10.81 -0.83
N ILE A 351 25.46 -12.05 -0.35
CA ILE A 351 25.53 -13.21 -1.24
C ILE A 351 24.25 -13.30 -2.07
N PRO A 352 24.33 -13.19 -3.39
CA PRO A 352 23.15 -13.22 -4.24
C PRO A 352 22.51 -14.62 -4.26
N GLY A 353 21.18 -14.65 -4.27
CA GLY A 353 20.38 -15.83 -4.58
C GLY A 353 20.10 -15.96 -6.08
N GLU A 354 18.95 -16.52 -6.44
CA GLU A 354 18.52 -16.68 -7.83
C GLU A 354 18.35 -15.33 -8.53
N GLU A 355 18.80 -15.24 -9.77
CA GLU A 355 18.76 -14.03 -10.60
C GLU A 355 19.34 -12.77 -9.92
N ALA A 356 20.34 -12.94 -9.06
CA ALA A 356 20.96 -11.87 -8.29
C ALA A 356 20.02 -11.13 -7.32
N PHE A 357 18.88 -11.69 -6.96
CA PHE A 357 18.08 -11.22 -5.85
C PHE A 357 18.70 -11.62 -4.50
N PRO A 358 18.47 -10.85 -3.41
CA PRO A 358 18.85 -11.29 -2.08
C PRO A 358 18.08 -12.59 -1.70
N ALA A 359 18.51 -13.27 -0.65
CA ALA A 359 17.88 -14.51 -0.21
C ALA A 359 16.47 -14.33 0.41
N TYR A 360 16.02 -13.09 0.65
CA TYR A 360 14.82 -12.75 1.41
C TYR A 360 13.65 -12.07 0.64
N PRO A 361 13.61 -11.99 -0.71
CA PRO A 361 12.51 -11.32 -1.38
C PRO A 361 11.17 -12.03 -1.15
N ASP A 362 11.17 -13.36 -1.07
CA ASP A 362 9.98 -14.16 -0.80
C ASP A 362 9.35 -13.80 0.56
N SER A 363 10.15 -13.70 1.62
CA SER A 363 9.66 -13.30 2.94
C SER A 363 9.18 -11.84 2.96
N SER A 364 9.86 -10.94 2.25
CA SER A 364 9.48 -9.53 2.17
C SER A 364 8.17 -9.36 1.40
N ILE A 365 7.98 -10.08 0.31
CA ILE A 365 6.75 -10.09 -0.48
C ILE A 365 5.59 -10.61 0.39
N ARG A 366 5.78 -11.74 1.08
CA ARG A 366 4.76 -12.28 2.01
C ARG A 366 4.39 -11.28 3.09
N ASN A 367 5.37 -10.65 3.75
CA ASN A 367 5.13 -9.67 4.80
C ASN A 367 4.31 -8.48 4.30
N VAL A 368 4.56 -8.02 3.07
CA VAL A 368 3.78 -6.94 2.43
C VAL A 368 2.33 -7.38 2.19
N TYR A 369 2.12 -8.55 1.58
CA TYR A 369 0.77 -9.05 1.30
C TYR A 369 0.00 -9.46 2.56
N GLU A 370 0.68 -9.88 3.63
CA GLU A 370 0.06 -10.19 4.93
C GLU A 370 -0.54 -8.96 5.63
N ARG A 371 -0.14 -7.75 5.24
CA ARG A 371 -0.75 -6.50 5.73
C ARG A 371 -2.17 -6.29 5.21
N ALA A 372 -2.52 -6.91 4.09
CA ALA A 372 -3.90 -6.98 3.62
C ALA A 372 -4.76 -7.82 4.59
N GLY A 373 -6.03 -7.51 4.68
CA GLY A 373 -6.96 -8.29 5.50
C GLY A 373 -8.21 -7.51 5.87
N LEU A 374 -9.20 -8.27 6.30
CA LEU A 374 -10.42 -7.78 6.94
C LEU A 374 -10.24 -7.88 8.46
N LEU A 375 -10.63 -6.85 9.18
CA LEU A 375 -10.60 -6.85 10.64
C LEU A 375 -11.84 -6.19 11.23
N ARG A 376 -12.14 -6.56 12.47
CA ARG A 376 -13.10 -5.86 13.31
C ARG A 376 -12.34 -4.88 14.21
N THR A 377 -12.73 -3.62 14.15
CA THR A 377 -12.14 -2.53 14.93
C THR A 377 -12.57 -2.61 16.39
N PRO A 378 -11.90 -1.89 17.30
CA PRO A 378 -12.32 -1.82 18.70
C PRO A 378 -13.76 -1.29 18.90
N ASP A 379 -14.25 -0.48 17.96
CA ASP A 379 -15.63 0.05 17.95
C ASP A 379 -16.65 -0.94 17.36
N GLY A 380 -16.22 -2.14 16.95
CA GLY A 380 -17.08 -3.19 16.40
C GLY A 380 -17.39 -3.08 14.91
N GLU A 381 -16.84 -2.10 14.21
CA GLU A 381 -16.99 -1.95 12.75
C GLU A 381 -15.99 -2.82 12.00
N GLU A 382 -16.30 -3.13 10.74
CA GLU A 382 -15.42 -3.89 9.86
C GLU A 382 -14.71 -2.96 8.89
N GLY A 383 -13.37 -3.07 8.86
CA GLY A 383 -12.51 -2.38 7.91
C GLY A 383 -11.60 -3.35 7.17
N SER A 384 -11.26 -3.03 5.94
CA SER A 384 -10.41 -3.91 5.14
C SER A 384 -9.36 -3.18 4.33
N VAL A 385 -8.24 -3.86 4.12
CA VAL A 385 -7.25 -3.51 3.08
C VAL A 385 -7.20 -4.65 2.09
N THR A 386 -7.61 -4.36 0.85
CA THR A 386 -7.41 -5.26 -0.28
C THR A 386 -6.18 -4.82 -1.03
N LEU A 387 -5.21 -5.70 -1.21
CA LEU A 387 -3.95 -5.39 -1.87
C LEU A 387 -3.86 -6.06 -3.24
N ILE A 388 -3.69 -5.26 -4.27
CA ILE A 388 -3.43 -5.72 -5.64
C ILE A 388 -2.07 -5.22 -6.06
N GLY A 389 -1.13 -6.15 -6.26
CA GLY A 389 0.19 -5.83 -6.79
C GLY A 389 0.25 -6.09 -8.29
N THR A 390 0.96 -5.26 -9.03
CA THR A 390 1.29 -5.57 -10.42
C THR A 390 2.68 -6.16 -10.53
N VAL A 391 2.82 -7.07 -11.45
CA VAL A 391 4.09 -7.71 -11.75
C VAL A 391 4.38 -7.55 -13.24
N SER A 392 5.60 -7.13 -13.56
CA SER A 392 6.05 -6.93 -14.93
C SER A 392 7.25 -7.85 -15.22
N PRO A 393 7.03 -9.15 -15.38
CA PRO A 393 8.11 -10.09 -15.60
C PRO A 393 8.82 -9.78 -16.93
N ALA A 394 10.16 -9.82 -16.90
CA ALA A 394 10.97 -9.59 -18.07
C ALA A 394 10.65 -10.64 -19.17
N GLY A 395 10.37 -10.17 -20.40
CA GLY A 395 10.01 -11.06 -21.49
C GLY A 395 8.70 -11.83 -21.33
N GLY A 396 7.88 -11.50 -20.31
CA GLY A 396 6.65 -12.22 -19.97
C GLY A 396 6.89 -13.58 -19.30
N ASN A 397 8.08 -13.82 -18.76
CA ASN A 397 8.44 -15.05 -18.07
C ASN A 397 7.90 -15.06 -16.66
N PHE A 398 6.85 -15.85 -16.40
CA PHE A 398 6.26 -16.01 -15.06
C PHE A 398 7.11 -16.88 -14.11
N GLU A 399 8.21 -17.47 -14.56
CA GLU A 399 9.12 -18.28 -13.72
C GLU A 399 10.15 -17.43 -12.97
N GLU A 400 10.16 -16.12 -13.20
CA GLU A 400 10.98 -15.18 -12.45
C GLU A 400 10.71 -15.29 -10.93
N PRO A 401 11.75 -15.25 -10.05
CA PRO A 401 11.61 -15.45 -8.61
C PRO A 401 10.57 -14.54 -7.94
N VAL A 402 10.53 -13.26 -8.31
CA VAL A 402 9.56 -12.29 -7.75
C VAL A 402 8.13 -12.64 -8.14
N THR A 403 7.94 -13.04 -9.39
CA THR A 403 6.63 -13.47 -9.89
C THR A 403 6.17 -14.74 -9.18
N GLN A 404 7.04 -15.72 -9.05
CA GLN A 404 6.73 -16.98 -8.34
C GLN A 404 6.45 -16.76 -6.85
N ALA A 405 7.24 -15.93 -6.17
CA ALA A 405 6.98 -15.54 -4.78
C ALA A 405 5.62 -14.84 -4.62
N THR A 406 5.28 -13.96 -5.56
CA THR A 406 3.98 -13.29 -5.57
C THR A 406 2.84 -14.29 -5.79
N LEU A 407 2.96 -15.17 -6.79
CA LEU A 407 1.97 -16.20 -7.11
C LEU A 407 1.71 -17.16 -5.94
N SER A 408 2.75 -17.52 -5.20
CA SER A 408 2.61 -18.38 -4.02
C SER A 408 1.87 -17.71 -2.85
N THR A 409 1.87 -16.38 -2.84
CA THR A 409 1.35 -15.55 -1.73
C THR A 409 -0.07 -15.06 -1.97
N VAL A 410 -0.38 -14.59 -3.19
CA VAL A 410 -1.70 -14.03 -3.50
C VAL A 410 -2.77 -15.12 -3.67
N LYS A 411 -4.03 -14.73 -3.56
CA LYS A 411 -5.18 -15.63 -3.76
C LYS A 411 -5.93 -15.39 -5.06
N THR A 412 -5.66 -14.30 -5.76
CA THR A 412 -6.20 -14.02 -7.09
C THR A 412 -5.08 -13.63 -8.04
N PHE A 413 -5.08 -14.22 -9.22
CA PHE A 413 -4.13 -14.00 -10.28
C PHE A 413 -4.87 -13.61 -11.56
N LEU A 414 -4.64 -12.38 -12.04
CA LEU A 414 -5.26 -11.81 -13.23
C LEU A 414 -4.21 -11.69 -14.33
N GLY A 415 -3.86 -12.81 -14.95
CA GLY A 415 -2.82 -12.85 -15.99
C GLY A 415 -3.24 -12.13 -17.26
N LEU A 416 -2.48 -11.11 -17.66
CA LEU A 416 -2.71 -10.38 -18.91
C LEU A 416 -1.92 -11.02 -20.06
N SER A 417 -2.60 -11.19 -21.20
CA SER A 417 -2.06 -11.77 -22.41
C SER A 417 -1.76 -10.69 -23.46
N SER A 418 -0.53 -10.69 -23.99
CA SER A 418 -0.16 -9.83 -25.14
C SER A 418 -1.00 -10.14 -26.36
N GLU A 419 -1.26 -11.42 -26.64
CA GLU A 419 -2.06 -11.85 -27.79
C GLU A 419 -3.47 -11.26 -27.73
N ARG A 420 -4.14 -11.36 -26.56
CA ARG A 420 -5.44 -10.75 -26.34
C ARG A 420 -5.40 -9.23 -26.52
N ALA A 421 -4.38 -8.57 -25.97
CA ALA A 421 -4.19 -7.13 -26.11
C ALA A 421 -4.01 -6.72 -27.59
N TYR A 422 -3.20 -7.43 -28.35
CA TYR A 422 -3.03 -7.17 -29.79
C TYR A 422 -4.31 -7.42 -30.60
N ARG A 423 -5.11 -8.40 -30.20
CA ARG A 423 -6.44 -8.66 -30.77
C ARG A 423 -7.52 -7.69 -30.28
N ARG A 424 -7.17 -6.72 -29.40
CA ARG A 424 -8.05 -5.72 -28.79
C ARG A 424 -9.16 -6.32 -27.93
N PHE A 425 -8.90 -7.46 -27.29
CA PHE A 425 -9.74 -8.00 -26.23
C PHE A 425 -9.40 -7.31 -24.91
N TYR A 426 -10.27 -6.45 -24.42
CA TYR A 426 -10.07 -5.76 -23.15
C TYR A 426 -11.21 -6.03 -22.17
N PRO A 427 -10.91 -6.22 -20.88
CA PRO A 427 -9.56 -6.38 -20.33
C PRO A 427 -8.83 -7.61 -20.90
N ALA A 428 -7.54 -7.49 -21.17
CA ALA A 428 -6.75 -8.55 -21.81
C ALA A 428 -6.41 -9.73 -20.86
N ILE A 429 -7.27 -9.97 -19.87
CA ILE A 429 -7.15 -11.08 -18.92
C ILE A 429 -7.36 -12.40 -19.66
N ASP A 430 -6.43 -13.32 -19.48
CA ASP A 430 -6.56 -14.66 -20.02
C ASP A 430 -7.20 -15.58 -18.96
N PRO A 431 -8.44 -16.05 -19.19
CA PRO A 431 -9.14 -16.88 -18.22
C PRO A 431 -8.53 -18.29 -18.07
N LEU A 432 -7.70 -18.73 -19.04
CA LEU A 432 -7.09 -20.07 -19.00
C LEU A 432 -5.86 -20.15 -18.10
N ILE A 433 -5.15 -19.03 -17.94
CA ILE A 433 -3.97 -18.95 -17.05
C ILE A 433 -4.29 -18.27 -15.72
N SER A 434 -5.39 -17.53 -15.66
CA SER A 434 -5.82 -16.79 -14.47
C SER A 434 -6.61 -17.70 -13.53
N TRP A 435 -6.55 -17.37 -12.25
CA TRP A 435 -7.27 -18.13 -11.23
C TRP A 435 -7.61 -17.28 -10.01
N SER A 436 -8.63 -17.68 -9.26
CA SER A 436 -8.95 -17.13 -7.96
C SER A 436 -9.31 -18.26 -6.98
N ARG A 437 -8.65 -18.27 -5.84
CA ARG A 437 -8.98 -19.18 -4.72
C ARG A 437 -10.19 -18.69 -3.93
N TYR A 438 -10.67 -17.47 -4.21
CA TYR A 438 -11.83 -16.91 -3.53
C TYR A 438 -13.15 -17.44 -4.08
N LEU A 439 -13.18 -18.03 -5.29
CA LEU A 439 -14.41 -18.60 -5.84
C LEU A 439 -15.01 -19.66 -4.88
N ASP A 440 -14.18 -20.57 -4.41
CA ASP A 440 -14.60 -21.59 -3.43
C ASP A 440 -14.75 -21.02 -2.02
N GLN A 441 -13.86 -20.11 -1.60
CA GLN A 441 -13.90 -19.52 -0.26
C GLN A 441 -15.17 -18.72 -0.01
N LEU A 442 -15.69 -18.03 -1.04
CA LEU A 442 -16.88 -17.18 -0.96
C LEU A 442 -18.17 -17.88 -1.41
N GLN A 443 -18.16 -19.21 -1.52
CA GLN A 443 -19.31 -20.00 -1.99
C GLN A 443 -20.59 -19.69 -1.20
N GLY A 444 -20.48 -19.48 0.12
CA GLY A 444 -21.62 -19.10 0.97
C GLY A 444 -22.25 -17.80 0.52
N TRP A 445 -21.44 -16.76 0.32
CA TRP A 445 -21.92 -15.45 -0.14
C TRP A 445 -22.55 -15.54 -1.54
N PHE A 446 -21.92 -16.25 -2.47
CA PHE A 446 -22.47 -16.44 -3.82
C PHE A 446 -23.79 -17.19 -3.78
N GLY A 447 -23.90 -18.24 -2.95
CA GLY A 447 -25.12 -19.00 -2.78
C GLY A 447 -26.28 -18.18 -2.24
N GLU A 448 -26.02 -17.29 -1.29
CA GLU A 448 -27.04 -16.42 -0.68
C GLU A 448 -27.47 -15.27 -1.62
N ASN A 449 -26.54 -14.68 -2.37
CA ASN A 449 -26.78 -13.45 -3.12
C ASN A 449 -27.07 -13.67 -4.61
N LEU A 450 -26.52 -14.74 -5.22
CA LEU A 450 -26.63 -15.01 -6.66
C LEU A 450 -27.35 -16.33 -6.98
N GLY A 451 -27.38 -17.26 -6.05
CA GLY A 451 -28.03 -18.56 -6.18
C GLY A 451 -27.12 -19.73 -5.82
N PRO A 452 -27.69 -20.84 -5.32
CA PRO A 452 -26.93 -21.99 -4.81
C PRO A 452 -26.04 -22.65 -5.87
N ASP A 453 -26.41 -22.56 -7.14
CA ASP A 453 -25.72 -23.22 -8.26
C ASP A 453 -24.65 -22.32 -8.91
N TRP A 454 -24.43 -21.09 -8.39
CA TRP A 454 -23.54 -20.11 -9.01
C TRP A 454 -22.11 -20.64 -9.22
N VAL A 455 -21.50 -21.17 -8.18
CA VAL A 455 -20.11 -21.64 -8.23
C VAL A 455 -19.95 -22.82 -9.17
N ASP A 456 -20.92 -23.75 -9.17
CA ASP A 456 -20.91 -24.92 -10.07
C ASP A 456 -21.05 -24.48 -11.52
N ASN A 457 -21.97 -23.57 -11.83
CA ASN A 457 -22.13 -22.98 -13.16
C ASN A 457 -20.86 -22.27 -13.64
N VAL A 458 -20.16 -21.56 -12.75
CA VAL A 458 -18.87 -20.90 -13.09
C VAL A 458 -17.81 -21.96 -13.43
N LYS A 459 -17.71 -23.05 -12.66
CA LYS A 459 -16.78 -24.16 -12.94
C LYS A 459 -17.08 -24.84 -14.27
N ASP A 460 -18.35 -25.10 -14.56
CA ASP A 460 -18.78 -25.66 -15.85
C ASP A 460 -18.39 -24.74 -17.01
N LEU A 461 -18.59 -23.42 -16.86
CA LEU A 461 -18.14 -22.44 -17.87
C LEU A 461 -16.62 -22.38 -18.01
N GLN A 462 -15.87 -22.51 -16.92
CA GLN A 462 -14.41 -22.61 -16.99
C GLN A 462 -13.95 -23.85 -17.75
N GLN A 463 -14.58 -25.01 -17.50
CA GLN A 463 -14.30 -26.24 -18.22
C GLN A 463 -14.60 -26.08 -19.72
N LEU A 464 -15.73 -25.47 -20.04
CA LEU A 464 -16.11 -25.21 -21.44
C LEU A 464 -15.10 -24.31 -22.18
N LEU A 465 -14.50 -23.33 -21.48
CA LEU A 465 -13.43 -22.50 -22.04
C LEU A 465 -12.15 -23.30 -22.31
N VAL A 466 -11.79 -24.22 -21.42
CA VAL A 466 -10.65 -25.13 -21.61
C VAL A 466 -10.85 -26.06 -22.80
N ASP A 467 -12.03 -26.66 -22.89
CA ASP A 467 -12.40 -27.56 -23.99
C ASP A 467 -12.40 -26.83 -25.34
N GLY A 468 -12.97 -25.59 -25.35
CA GLY A 468 -12.96 -24.73 -26.54
C GLY A 468 -11.57 -24.34 -27.01
N ASP A 469 -10.64 -24.04 -26.09
CA ASP A 469 -9.24 -23.78 -26.44
C ASP A 469 -8.54 -25.03 -27.01
N GLY A 470 -8.82 -26.19 -26.42
CA GLY A 470 -8.33 -27.48 -26.94
C GLY A 470 -8.78 -27.76 -28.36
N ILE A 471 -10.05 -27.54 -28.64
CA ILE A 471 -10.64 -27.68 -29.98
C ILE A 471 -10.02 -26.66 -30.94
N TYR A 472 -9.89 -25.41 -30.54
CA TYR A 472 -9.28 -24.36 -31.36
C TYR A 472 -7.84 -24.69 -31.74
N ARG A 473 -7.03 -25.19 -30.81
CA ARG A 473 -5.66 -25.65 -31.08
C ARG A 473 -5.64 -26.84 -32.04
N MET A 474 -6.55 -27.79 -31.88
CA MET A 474 -6.69 -28.92 -32.79
C MET A 474 -7.06 -28.44 -34.20
N MET A 475 -8.00 -27.51 -34.33
CA MET A 475 -8.40 -26.90 -35.58
C MET A 475 -7.25 -26.20 -36.31
N GLN A 476 -6.34 -25.54 -35.57
CA GLN A 476 -5.15 -24.92 -36.16
C GLN A 476 -4.19 -25.93 -36.77
N VAL A 477 -4.14 -27.16 -36.25
CA VAL A 477 -3.24 -28.21 -36.71
C VAL A 477 -3.88 -29.05 -37.84
N THR A 478 -5.16 -29.42 -37.68
CA THR A 478 -5.85 -30.38 -38.57
C THR A 478 -6.77 -29.74 -39.59
N GLY A 479 -7.07 -28.43 -39.44
CA GLY A 479 -8.11 -27.75 -40.20
C GLY A 479 -9.53 -28.05 -39.63
N GLU A 480 -10.53 -27.30 -40.10
CA GLU A 480 -11.93 -27.47 -39.66
C GLU A 480 -12.48 -28.85 -40.00
N GLU A 481 -12.02 -29.48 -41.07
CA GLU A 481 -12.48 -30.81 -41.54
C GLU A 481 -12.03 -31.95 -40.59
N GLY A 482 -11.06 -31.70 -39.72
CA GLY A 482 -10.54 -32.69 -38.76
C GLY A 482 -11.24 -32.68 -37.41
N ILE A 483 -12.28 -31.87 -37.22
CA ILE A 483 -13.00 -31.74 -35.96
C ILE A 483 -14.32 -32.51 -36.02
N ALA A 484 -14.66 -33.21 -34.93
CA ALA A 484 -15.95 -33.85 -34.74
C ALA A 484 -17.08 -32.78 -34.63
N LEU A 485 -18.28 -33.12 -35.02
CA LEU A 485 -19.41 -32.19 -34.99
C LEU A 485 -20.00 -31.96 -33.57
N ASP A 486 -19.57 -32.76 -32.63
CA ASP A 486 -19.95 -32.67 -31.22
C ASP A 486 -19.15 -31.55 -30.51
#